data_655a4062344ef90a1fe2c6860d97e917
#
_entry.id   655a4062344ef90a1fe2c6860d97e917
#
_cell.length_a   1.000
_cell.length_b   1.000
_cell.length_c   1.000
_cell.angle_alpha   90.00
_cell.angle_beta   90.00
_cell.angle_gamma   90.00
#
_symmetry.space_group_name_H-M   'P 1'
#
loop_
_entity.id
_entity.type
_entity.pdbx_description
1 polymer ?
#
loop_
_entity_poly.entity_id
_entity_poly.type
_entity_poly.pdbx_seq_one_letter_code
_entity_poly.pdbx_strand_id
1 'polypeptide(L)'
;MSSNFKIEYINENNYNRIFVTSDIHGYYNLFEKLLNKINLQKDDLLIILGDSCDRGENSIELYLKYIELQEQGYQVKHIWGNHEDMLYESAFISFYYKDLWYKVGGDETVYNYEQYIKKNYWKG
;
A
#
# COMPACT_ATOMS: atom_id res chain seq x y z
N MET A 1 18.29 6.88 -1.80
CA MET A 1 17.12 6.75 -2.67
C MET A 1 17.30 7.57 -3.92
N SER A 2 16.76 7.11 -5.04
CA SER A 2 16.79 7.87 -6.28
C SER A 2 16.10 9.22 -6.10
N SER A 3 16.70 10.28 -6.65
CA SER A 3 16.08 11.59 -6.66
C SER A 3 15.00 11.76 -7.73
N ASN A 4 14.73 10.68 -8.49
CA ASN A 4 13.71 10.71 -9.53
C ASN A 4 12.32 10.59 -8.90
N PHE A 5 11.58 11.67 -8.95
CA PHE A 5 10.18 11.67 -8.57
C PHE A 5 9.34 12.18 -9.73
N LYS A 6 8.13 11.68 -9.78
CA LYS A 6 7.17 12.03 -10.83
C LYS A 6 6.13 12.99 -10.25
N ILE A 7 5.84 14.04 -10.99
CA ILE A 7 4.73 14.95 -10.67
C ILE A 7 3.58 14.60 -11.60
N GLU A 8 2.42 14.37 -11.01
CA GLU A 8 1.20 14.12 -11.78
C GLU A 8 0.17 15.20 -11.46
N TYR A 9 -0.37 15.82 -12.50
CA TYR A 9 -1.40 16.84 -12.38
C TYR A 9 -2.76 16.18 -12.53
N ILE A 10 -3.64 16.45 -11.58
CA ILE A 10 -4.99 15.89 -11.55
C ILE A 10 -5.98 17.02 -11.80
N ASN A 11 -6.85 16.83 -12.79
CA ASN A 11 -7.96 17.74 -13.00
C ASN A 11 -9.17 17.21 -12.23
N GLU A 12 -9.57 17.92 -11.19
CA GLU A 12 -10.68 17.53 -10.32
C GLU A 12 -12.00 17.34 -11.07
N ASN A 13 -12.16 18.03 -12.21
CA ASN A 13 -13.38 17.94 -13.02
C ASN A 13 -13.52 16.60 -13.74
N ASN A 14 -12.46 15.80 -13.79
CA ASN A 14 -12.48 14.46 -14.40
C ASN A 14 -13.07 13.40 -13.47
N TYR A 15 -13.38 13.74 -12.23
CA TYR A 15 -13.83 12.78 -11.22
C TYR A 15 -15.12 13.27 -10.57
N ASN A 16 -15.98 12.31 -10.20
CA ASN A 16 -17.20 12.64 -9.45
C ASN A 16 -16.86 13.04 -8.01
N ARG A 17 -16.02 12.23 -7.35
CA ARG A 17 -15.56 12.50 -5.98
C ARG A 17 -14.07 12.18 -5.89
N ILE A 18 -13.35 12.87 -5.03
CA ILE A 18 -11.94 12.59 -4.76
C ILE A 18 -11.81 12.31 -3.27
N PHE A 19 -11.31 11.11 -2.96
CA PHE A 19 -11.03 10.68 -1.58
C PHE A 19 -9.53 10.58 -1.38
N VAL A 20 -9.07 11.01 -0.22
CA VAL A 20 -7.66 10.92 0.18
C VAL A 20 -7.59 10.21 1.52
N THR A 21 -6.72 9.22 1.61
CA THR A 21 -6.45 8.50 2.85
C THR A 21 -4.94 8.26 2.98
N SER A 22 -4.49 7.83 4.16
CA SER A 22 -3.07 7.62 4.43
C SER A 22 -2.89 6.66 5.61
N ASP A 23 -1.67 6.12 5.74
CA ASP A 23 -1.22 5.43 6.96
C ASP A 23 -2.10 4.25 7.36
N ILE A 24 -2.46 3.42 6.39
CA ILE A 24 -3.33 2.27 6.62
C ILE A 24 -2.56 1.13 7.32
N HIS A 25 -1.24 1.07 7.14
CA HIS A 25 -0.32 0.20 7.89
C HIS A 25 -0.80 -1.25 8.01
N GLY A 26 -1.14 -1.87 6.88
CA GLY A 26 -1.48 -3.30 6.86
C GLY A 26 -2.82 -3.67 7.47
N TYR A 27 -3.65 -2.71 7.84
CA TYR A 27 -4.97 -2.97 8.39
C TYR A 27 -6.00 -3.13 7.27
N TYR A 28 -5.95 -4.28 6.63
CA TYR A 28 -6.78 -4.60 5.47
C TYR A 28 -8.27 -4.47 5.75
N ASN A 29 -8.73 -4.98 6.89
CA ASN A 29 -10.15 -4.92 7.24
C ASN A 29 -10.65 -3.49 7.41
N LEU A 30 -9.78 -2.61 7.92
CA LEU A 30 -10.11 -1.20 8.05
C LEU A 30 -10.28 -0.55 6.66
N PHE A 31 -9.41 -0.90 5.73
CA PHE A 31 -9.51 -0.41 4.35
C PHE A 31 -10.79 -0.90 3.68
N GLU A 32 -11.16 -2.15 3.87
CA GLU A 32 -12.43 -2.68 3.33
C GLU A 32 -13.65 -1.95 3.91
N LYS A 33 -13.64 -1.66 5.20
CA LYS A 33 -14.69 -0.86 5.83
C LYS A 33 -14.76 0.54 5.24
N LEU A 34 -13.60 1.14 4.96
CA LEU A 34 -13.54 2.45 4.31
C LEU A 34 -14.18 2.41 2.93
N LEU A 35 -13.80 1.44 2.11
CA LEU A 35 -14.35 1.28 0.75
C LEU A 35 -15.87 1.13 0.79
N ASN A 36 -16.39 0.32 1.70
CA ASN A 36 -17.82 0.11 1.86
C ASN A 36 -18.53 1.38 2.31
N LYS A 37 -17.93 2.11 3.23
CA LYS A 37 -18.51 3.34 3.77
C LYS A 37 -18.64 4.44 2.73
N ILE A 38 -17.59 4.61 1.91
CA ILE A 38 -17.61 5.63 0.85
C ILE A 38 -18.33 5.15 -0.41
N ASN A 39 -18.60 3.86 -0.52
CA ASN A 39 -19.18 3.24 -1.71
C ASN A 39 -18.45 3.70 -2.98
N LEU A 40 -17.16 3.38 -3.03
CA LEU A 40 -16.28 3.82 -4.12
C LEU A 40 -16.83 3.41 -5.48
N GLN A 41 -16.93 4.37 -6.39
CA GLN A 41 -17.40 4.17 -7.75
C GLN A 41 -16.25 4.33 -8.74
N LYS A 42 -16.45 3.88 -9.98
CA LYS A 42 -15.38 3.92 -10.99
C LYS A 42 -15.08 5.33 -11.51
N ASP A 43 -16.00 6.26 -11.33
CA ASP A 43 -15.76 7.68 -11.65
C ASP A 43 -15.23 8.50 -10.47
N ASP A 44 -14.98 7.86 -9.34
CA ASP A 44 -14.27 8.46 -8.20
C ASP A 44 -12.76 8.29 -8.34
N LEU A 45 -12.00 9.12 -7.64
CA LEU A 45 -10.56 8.96 -7.46
C LEU A 45 -10.26 8.70 -5.99
N LEU A 46 -9.49 7.65 -5.72
CA LEU A 46 -8.96 7.37 -4.39
C LEU A 46 -7.44 7.57 -4.42
N ILE A 47 -6.95 8.47 -3.58
CA ILE A 47 -5.52 8.73 -3.42
C ILE A 47 -5.09 8.22 -2.06
N ILE A 48 -4.04 7.39 -2.04
CA ILE A 48 -3.43 6.87 -0.82
C ILE A 48 -2.06 7.51 -0.68
N LEU A 49 -1.85 8.28 0.39
CA LEU A 49 -0.65 9.08 0.61
C LEU A 49 0.50 8.29 1.23
N GLY A 50 0.51 6.98 1.04
CA GLY A 50 1.62 6.13 1.50
C GLY A 50 1.40 5.50 2.86
N ASP A 51 2.44 4.84 3.33
CA ASP A 51 2.47 4.12 4.61
C ASP A 51 1.39 3.05 4.71
N SER A 52 1.30 2.24 3.66
CA SER A 52 0.36 1.11 3.59
C SER A 52 0.91 -0.15 4.25
N CYS A 53 2.22 -0.28 4.37
CA CYS A 53 2.87 -1.43 4.99
C CYS A 53 3.25 -1.16 6.45
N ASP A 54 3.68 -2.21 7.12
CA ASP A 54 4.23 -2.23 8.47
C ASP A 54 3.16 -2.10 9.56
N ARG A 55 3.46 -2.67 10.72
CA ARG A 55 2.62 -2.68 11.92
C ARG A 55 1.43 -3.63 11.85
N GLY A 56 0.55 -3.50 10.86
CA GLY A 56 -0.59 -4.39 10.70
C GLY A 56 -0.22 -5.71 10.03
N GLU A 57 -1.13 -6.66 10.05
CA GLU A 57 -0.86 -8.05 9.68
C GLU A 57 -1.00 -8.35 8.19
N ASN A 58 -1.60 -7.44 7.42
CA ASN A 58 -2.01 -7.75 6.04
C ASN A 58 -1.53 -6.70 5.03
N SER A 59 -0.25 -6.31 5.13
CA SER A 59 0.35 -5.35 4.19
C SER A 59 0.32 -5.85 2.75
N ILE A 60 0.64 -7.13 2.54
CA ILE A 60 0.68 -7.72 1.20
C ILE A 60 -0.72 -7.76 0.58
N GLU A 61 -1.70 -8.22 1.34
CA GLU A 61 -3.09 -8.27 0.90
C GLU A 61 -3.62 -6.87 0.56
N LEU A 62 -3.16 -5.86 1.30
CA LEU A 62 -3.55 -4.48 1.06
C LEU A 62 -3.02 -3.97 -0.29
N TYR A 63 -1.73 -4.16 -0.58
CA TYR A 63 -1.17 -3.79 -1.89
C TYR A 63 -1.85 -4.54 -3.03
N LEU A 64 -2.12 -5.82 -2.85
CA LEU A 64 -2.81 -6.63 -3.86
C LEU A 64 -4.23 -6.12 -4.09
N LYS A 65 -4.89 -5.63 -3.04
CA LYS A 65 -6.21 -5.03 -3.17
C LYS A 65 -6.19 -3.75 -4.01
N TYR A 66 -5.17 -2.92 -3.84
CA TYR A 66 -5.02 -1.73 -4.69
C TYR A 66 -4.90 -2.11 -6.16
N ILE A 67 -4.06 -3.11 -6.46
CA ILE A 67 -3.86 -3.60 -7.83
C ILE A 67 -5.16 -4.18 -8.38
N GLU A 68 -5.86 -4.98 -7.60
CA GLU A 68 -7.15 -5.56 -7.98
C GLU A 68 -8.18 -4.49 -8.34
N LEU A 69 -8.28 -3.44 -7.51
CA LEU A 69 -9.19 -2.33 -7.78
C LEU A 69 -8.85 -1.64 -9.11
N GLN A 70 -7.56 -1.40 -9.35
CA GLN A 70 -7.12 -0.80 -10.62
C GLN A 70 -7.46 -1.69 -11.81
N GLU A 71 -7.25 -2.99 -11.70
CA GLU A 71 -7.58 -3.96 -12.75
C GLU A 71 -9.08 -4.01 -13.03
N GLN A 72 -9.90 -3.79 -12.00
CA GLN A 72 -11.36 -3.72 -12.14
C GLN A 72 -11.87 -2.39 -12.70
N GLY A 73 -10.98 -1.44 -12.94
CA GLY A 73 -11.33 -0.13 -13.54
C GLY A 73 -11.54 0.99 -12.53
N TYR A 74 -11.30 0.75 -11.24
CA TYR A 74 -11.32 1.82 -10.25
C TYR A 74 -10.06 2.68 -10.34
N GLN A 75 -10.19 3.95 -10.05
CA GLN A 75 -9.08 4.89 -10.13
C GLN A 75 -8.45 5.04 -8.74
N VAL A 76 -7.33 4.35 -8.54
CA VAL A 76 -6.58 4.34 -7.29
C VAL A 76 -5.15 4.76 -7.57
N LYS A 77 -4.66 5.75 -6.84
CA LYS A 77 -3.28 6.24 -6.93
C LYS A 77 -2.63 6.12 -5.56
N HIS A 78 -1.43 5.56 -5.53
CA HIS A 78 -0.66 5.38 -4.30
C HIS A 78 0.63 6.18 -4.39
N ILE A 79 0.87 7.01 -3.38
CA ILE A 79 2.11 7.77 -3.23
C ILE A 79 2.98 7.03 -2.22
N TRP A 80 4.30 7.00 -2.43
CA TRP A 80 5.22 6.38 -1.48
C TRP A 80 5.36 7.25 -0.23
N GLY A 81 5.18 6.61 0.93
CA GLY A 81 5.50 7.18 2.23
C GLY A 81 6.89 6.72 2.70
N ASN A 82 7.27 7.15 3.88
CA ASN A 82 8.57 6.76 4.44
C ASN A 82 8.66 5.26 4.75
N HIS A 83 7.54 4.60 5.05
CA HIS A 83 7.53 3.15 5.27
C HIS A 83 7.78 2.37 3.98
N GLU A 84 7.26 2.80 2.84
CA GLU A 84 7.59 2.20 1.54
C GLU A 84 9.07 2.38 1.20
N ASP A 85 9.63 3.54 1.51
CA ASP A 85 11.07 3.78 1.34
C ASP A 85 11.90 2.81 2.19
N MET A 86 11.56 2.63 3.45
CA MET A 86 12.27 1.70 4.33
C MET A 86 12.16 0.26 3.83
N LEU A 87 10.98 -0.14 3.37
CA LEU A 87 10.78 -1.45 2.76
C LEU A 87 11.69 -1.63 1.55
N TYR A 88 11.67 -0.69 0.63
CA TYR A 88 12.45 -0.76 -0.60
C TYR A 88 13.95 -0.77 -0.31
N GLU A 89 14.41 0.13 0.54
CA GLU A 89 15.83 0.21 0.91
C GLU A 89 16.30 -1.09 1.58
N SER A 90 15.50 -1.63 2.49
CA SER A 90 15.85 -2.85 3.23
C SER A 90 15.82 -4.10 2.35
N ALA A 91 14.88 -4.18 1.42
CA ALA A 91 14.69 -5.36 0.58
C ALA A 91 15.62 -5.39 -0.64
N PHE A 92 15.95 -4.22 -1.21
CA PHE A 92 16.61 -4.16 -2.52
C PHE A 92 17.93 -3.40 -2.55
N ILE A 93 18.22 -2.54 -1.57
CA ILE A 93 19.40 -1.66 -1.61
C ILE A 93 20.44 -2.09 -0.58
N SER A 94 20.10 -2.14 0.71
CA SER A 94 21.07 -2.41 1.78
C SER A 94 20.41 -2.99 3.02
N PHE A 95 21.04 -4.01 3.61
CA PHE A 95 20.64 -4.54 4.91
C PHE A 95 20.84 -3.56 6.06
N TYR A 96 21.56 -2.46 5.82
CA TYR A 96 21.86 -1.48 6.87
C TYR A 96 20.59 -0.92 7.53
N TYR A 97 19.53 -0.73 6.76
CA TYR A 97 18.28 -0.16 7.28
C TYR A 97 17.30 -1.19 7.82
N LYS A 98 17.61 -2.47 7.72
CA LYS A 98 16.71 -3.55 8.13
C LYS A 98 16.34 -3.47 9.61
N ASP A 99 17.30 -3.26 10.48
CA ASP A 99 17.05 -3.21 11.93
C ASP A 99 16.17 -2.03 12.30
N LEU A 100 16.41 -0.87 11.69
CA LEU A 100 15.56 0.31 11.90
C LEU A 100 14.13 0.04 11.42
N TRP A 101 14.00 -0.52 10.22
CA TRP A 101 12.69 -0.83 9.66
C TRP A 101 11.92 -1.82 10.53
N TYR A 102 12.59 -2.85 11.03
CA TYR A 102 11.97 -3.84 11.92
C TYR A 102 11.44 -3.20 13.21
N LYS A 103 12.18 -2.25 13.76
CA LYS A 103 11.76 -1.55 14.98
C LYS A 103 10.49 -0.71 14.81
N VAL A 104 10.18 -0.29 13.60
CA VAL A 104 9.00 0.54 13.31
C VAL A 104 7.87 -0.25 12.65
N GLY A 105 7.95 -1.57 12.67
CA GLY A 105 6.87 -2.46 12.25
C GLY A 105 7.11 -3.23 10.96
N GLY A 106 8.29 -3.13 10.37
CA GLY A 106 8.64 -3.86 9.14
C GLY A 106 8.73 -5.37 9.33
N ASP A 107 8.98 -5.83 10.55
CA ASP A 107 8.96 -7.25 10.89
C ASP A 107 7.59 -7.89 10.60
N GLU A 108 6.51 -7.18 10.86
CA GLU A 108 5.15 -7.64 10.54
C GLU A 108 4.95 -7.78 9.03
N THR A 109 5.50 -6.87 8.24
CA THR A 109 5.43 -6.95 6.78
C THR A 109 6.17 -8.17 6.25
N VAL A 110 7.36 -8.46 6.76
CA VAL A 110 8.14 -9.65 6.38
C VAL A 110 7.39 -10.92 6.77
N TYR A 111 6.87 -10.98 8.00
CA TYR A 111 6.09 -12.13 8.47
C TYR A 111 4.87 -12.36 7.58
N ASN A 112 4.11 -11.31 7.28
CA ASN A 112 2.95 -11.37 6.40
C ASN A 112 3.33 -11.91 5.00
N TYR A 113 4.43 -11.40 4.43
CA TYR A 113 4.90 -11.86 3.12
C TYR A 113 5.25 -13.36 3.16
N GLU A 114 5.95 -13.81 4.18
CA GLU A 114 6.29 -15.22 4.34
C GLU A 114 5.03 -16.09 4.44
N GLN A 115 4.04 -15.67 5.21
CA GLN A 115 2.78 -16.40 5.34
C GLN A 115 2.02 -16.43 4.02
N TYR A 116 2.02 -15.32 3.27
CA TYR A 116 1.39 -15.24 1.97
C TYR A 116 2.03 -16.22 0.97
N ILE A 117 3.36 -16.28 0.93
CA ILE A 117 4.09 -17.20 0.04
C ILE A 117 3.79 -18.65 0.42
N LYS A 118 3.81 -19.00 1.69
CA LYS A 118 3.49 -20.36 2.15
C LYS A 118 2.07 -20.78 1.76
N LYS A 119 1.12 -19.88 1.92
CA LYS A 119 -0.29 -20.17 1.63
C LYS A 119 -0.55 -20.34 0.14
N ASN A 120 0.07 -19.54 -0.71
CA ASN A 120 -0.30 -19.43 -2.12
C ASN A 120 0.67 -20.15 -3.08
N TYR A 121 1.93 -20.33 -2.70
CA TYR A 121 2.96 -20.83 -3.62
C TYR A 121 3.78 -22.02 -3.06
N TRP A 122 3.80 -22.22 -1.77
CA TRP A 122 4.58 -23.28 -1.16
C TRP A 122 3.74 -24.53 -1.03
N LYS A 123 4.11 -25.58 -1.72
CA LYS A 123 3.37 -26.86 -1.72
C LYS A 123 4.14 -28.01 -1.06
N GLY A 124 5.17 -27.72 -0.36
CA GLY A 124 5.96 -28.80 0.18
C GLY A 124 6.44 -28.65 1.48
#